data_39bf88debc9724a198bb1513648e277e
#
_entry.id   39bf88debc9724a198bb1513648e277e
#
_cell.length_a   1.000
_cell.length_b   1.000
_cell.length_c   1.000
_cell.angle_alpha   90.00
_cell.angle_beta   90.00
_cell.angle_gamma   90.00
#
_symmetry.space_group_name_H-M   'P 1'
#
loop_
_entity.id
_entity.type
_entity.pdbx_description
1 polymer ?
#
loop_
_entity_poly.entity_id
_entity_poly.type
_entity_poly.pdbx_seq_one_letter_code
_entity_poly.pdbx_strand_id
1 'polypeptide(L)'
;DAKKMSEVVRSLNEFGADTVRKWPSKFGVLATLPLPDVEATLNEINYAFDILHVDGVNLMSNYEGFYLGDPRFEKVFAELDRRKAVVAIHPAVFTGSDIPSSKNAGSPIKTIEPSLFEFIFDTTRAVANLVISGTIKKYPSIKFILSHAGGTVPYVANRIIDRSEIIAFYQKVQSGQIAPPAPEVFQKMLEDAQKESLRQLGSMYYDTTFSVD
;
A
#
# COMPACT_ATOMS: atom_id res chain seq x y z
N ASP A 1 13.07 6.72 19.53
CA ASP A 1 14.47 6.99 19.18
C ASP A 1 14.80 6.25 17.89
N ALA A 2 15.00 7.02 16.79
CA ALA A 2 15.22 6.48 15.45
C ALA A 2 16.47 5.56 15.38
N LYS A 3 17.53 5.90 16.10
CA LYS A 3 18.75 5.09 16.16
C LYS A 3 18.46 3.71 16.74
N LYS A 4 17.76 3.66 17.88
CA LYS A 4 17.38 2.39 18.52
C LYS A 4 16.48 1.55 17.61
N MET A 5 15.56 2.17 16.87
CA MET A 5 14.73 1.48 15.88
C MET A 5 15.59 0.82 14.80
N SER A 6 16.53 1.55 14.21
CA SER A 6 17.43 1.00 13.18
C SER A 6 18.28 -0.17 13.70
N GLU A 7 18.77 -0.10 14.95
CA GLU A 7 19.52 -1.20 15.58
C GLU A 7 18.65 -2.45 15.77
N VAL A 8 17.39 -2.27 16.22
CA VAL A 8 16.45 -3.39 16.39
C VAL A 8 16.11 -4.03 15.04
N VAL A 9 15.78 -3.20 14.05
CA VAL A 9 15.47 -3.66 12.70
C VAL A 9 16.64 -4.45 12.11
N ARG A 10 17.87 -3.93 12.22
CA ARG A 10 19.08 -4.61 11.76
C ARG A 10 19.21 -6.00 12.42
N SER A 11 19.09 -6.07 13.75
CA SER A 11 19.20 -7.33 14.47
C SER A 11 18.14 -8.35 14.06
N LEU A 12 16.90 -7.92 13.78
CA LEU A 12 15.84 -8.79 13.28
C LEU A 12 16.14 -9.34 11.89
N ASN A 13 16.65 -8.49 10.99
CA ASN A 13 16.98 -8.89 9.63
C ASN A 13 18.18 -9.87 9.63
N GLU A 14 19.20 -9.62 10.45
CA GLU A 14 20.33 -10.53 10.64
C GLU A 14 19.89 -11.89 11.18
N PHE A 15 19.01 -11.92 12.19
CA PHE A 15 18.44 -13.15 12.72
C PHE A 15 17.65 -13.92 11.65
N GLY A 16 16.86 -13.23 10.83
CA GLY A 16 16.14 -13.84 9.71
C GLY A 16 17.10 -14.47 8.68
N ALA A 17 18.14 -13.73 8.29
CA ALA A 17 19.15 -14.21 7.34
C ALA A 17 19.95 -15.40 7.91
N ASP A 18 20.28 -15.39 9.20
CA ASP A 18 20.91 -16.52 9.89
C ASP A 18 20.03 -17.76 9.87
N THR A 19 18.74 -17.58 10.04
CA THR A 19 17.76 -18.66 9.98
C THR A 19 17.72 -19.29 8.58
N VAL A 20 17.71 -18.47 7.53
CA VAL A 20 17.76 -18.94 6.14
C VAL A 20 19.07 -19.67 5.86
N ARG A 21 20.21 -19.13 6.29
CA ARG A 21 21.53 -19.80 6.13
C ARG A 21 21.56 -21.18 6.80
N LYS A 22 20.90 -21.31 7.95
CA LYS A 22 20.84 -22.58 8.70
C LYS A 22 19.89 -23.61 8.07
N TRP A 23 18.81 -23.13 7.42
CA TRP A 23 17.80 -24.00 6.80
C TRP A 23 17.33 -23.46 5.43
N PRO A 24 18.22 -23.44 4.42
CA PRO A 24 17.97 -22.73 3.18
C PRO A 24 16.83 -23.32 2.33
N SER A 25 16.49 -24.59 2.55
CA SER A 25 15.37 -25.25 1.84
C SER A 25 14.01 -25.09 2.54
N LYS A 26 13.97 -24.45 3.71
CA LYS A 26 12.76 -24.36 4.54
C LYS A 26 12.27 -22.94 4.75
N PHE A 27 13.15 -21.94 4.67
CA PHE A 27 12.83 -20.56 4.99
C PHE A 27 13.35 -19.61 3.89
N GLY A 28 12.61 -18.54 3.68
CA GLY A 28 13.03 -17.30 3.07
C GLY A 28 12.89 -16.16 4.08
N VAL A 29 13.40 -14.96 3.77
CA VAL A 29 13.31 -13.81 4.65
C VAL A 29 12.91 -12.55 3.90
N LEU A 30 11.90 -11.86 4.44
CA LEU A 30 11.54 -10.51 4.05
C LEU A 30 12.05 -9.55 5.11
N ALA A 31 12.92 -8.62 4.72
CA ALA A 31 13.50 -7.67 5.66
C ALA A 31 12.46 -6.65 6.14
N THR A 32 12.50 -6.33 7.42
CA THR A 32 11.79 -5.19 7.99
C THR A 32 12.59 -3.92 7.76
N LEU A 33 11.92 -2.78 7.59
CA LEU A 33 12.55 -1.49 7.31
C LEU A 33 12.20 -0.45 8.39
N PRO A 34 13.13 0.45 8.76
CA PRO A 34 12.93 1.42 9.83
C PRO A 34 12.16 2.69 9.38
N LEU A 35 11.11 2.53 8.54
CA LEU A 35 10.22 3.63 8.22
C LEU A 35 9.55 4.17 9.52
N PRO A 36 9.25 5.47 9.60
CA PRO A 36 9.24 6.45 8.50
C PRO A 36 10.60 7.14 8.21
N ASP A 37 11.69 6.75 8.84
CA ASP A 37 13.02 7.32 8.54
C ASP A 37 13.52 6.82 7.18
N VAL A 38 13.41 7.70 6.17
CA VAL A 38 13.73 7.35 4.77
C VAL A 38 15.22 7.06 4.57
N GLU A 39 16.11 7.84 5.17
CA GLU A 39 17.55 7.65 4.99
C GLU A 39 18.03 6.37 5.70
N ALA A 40 17.57 6.12 6.91
CA ALA A 40 17.83 4.86 7.59
C ALA A 40 17.27 3.67 6.80
N THR A 41 16.09 3.83 6.20
CA THR A 41 15.46 2.80 5.37
C THR A 41 16.27 2.49 4.12
N LEU A 42 16.78 3.49 3.41
CA LEU A 42 17.63 3.28 2.23
C LEU A 42 18.93 2.56 2.59
N ASN A 43 19.55 2.92 3.72
CA ASN A 43 20.72 2.22 4.24
C ASN A 43 20.41 0.75 4.60
N GLU A 44 19.25 0.51 5.20
CA GLU A 44 18.83 -0.85 5.56
C GLU A 44 18.49 -1.69 4.32
N ILE A 45 17.84 -1.11 3.29
CA ILE A 45 17.61 -1.80 2.01
C ILE A 45 18.92 -2.26 1.39
N ASN A 46 19.93 -1.37 1.32
CA ASN A 46 21.25 -1.74 0.78
C ASN A 46 21.84 -2.91 1.56
N TYR A 47 21.85 -2.84 2.89
CA TYR A 47 22.40 -3.90 3.71
C TYR A 47 21.64 -5.21 3.57
N ALA A 48 20.31 -5.15 3.59
CA ALA A 48 19.47 -6.34 3.51
C ALA A 48 19.65 -7.09 2.18
N PHE A 49 19.66 -6.38 1.06
CA PHE A 49 19.79 -7.01 -0.25
C PHE A 49 21.23 -7.39 -0.58
N ASP A 50 22.21 -6.50 -0.30
CA ASP A 50 23.57 -6.67 -0.78
C ASP A 50 24.43 -7.53 0.17
N ILE A 51 24.11 -7.55 1.46
CA ILE A 51 24.88 -8.30 2.49
C ILE A 51 24.10 -9.50 3.02
N LEU A 52 22.81 -9.33 3.35
CA LEU A 52 22.02 -10.40 3.92
C LEU A 52 21.37 -11.29 2.85
N HIS A 53 21.26 -10.80 1.59
CA HIS A 53 20.66 -11.50 0.45
C HIS A 53 19.21 -11.92 0.72
N VAL A 54 18.41 -10.99 1.22
CA VAL A 54 16.99 -11.22 1.53
C VAL A 54 16.16 -11.42 0.26
N ASP A 55 15.03 -12.13 0.38
CA ASP A 55 14.10 -12.41 -0.74
C ASP A 55 13.22 -11.20 -1.10
N GLY A 56 13.11 -10.24 -0.21
CA GLY A 56 12.32 -9.03 -0.37
C GLY A 56 12.20 -8.24 0.91
N VAL A 57 11.20 -7.39 1.00
CA VAL A 57 10.92 -6.57 2.19
C VAL A 57 9.48 -6.69 2.64
N ASN A 58 9.25 -6.47 3.93
CA ASN A 58 7.92 -6.35 4.51
C ASN A 58 7.69 -4.90 4.95
N LEU A 59 6.63 -4.29 4.43
CA LEU A 59 6.19 -2.96 4.79
C LEU A 59 4.87 -3.01 5.56
N MET A 60 4.68 -2.07 6.47
CA MET A 60 3.36 -1.83 7.03
C MET A 60 2.52 -1.01 6.05
N SER A 61 1.22 -1.15 6.11
CA SER A 61 0.25 -0.41 5.28
C SER A 61 0.37 1.10 5.41
N ASN A 62 0.72 1.57 6.61
CA ASN A 62 0.97 2.96 6.93
C ASN A 62 2.04 3.10 8.01
N TYR A 63 2.63 4.29 8.10
CA TYR A 63 3.56 4.71 9.13
C TYR A 63 3.08 6.04 9.70
N GLU A 64 2.71 6.08 10.97
CA GLU A 64 2.18 7.27 11.64
C GLU A 64 0.97 7.89 10.91
N GLY A 65 0.11 7.05 10.30
CA GLY A 65 -1.05 7.49 9.53
C GLY A 65 -0.77 7.89 8.07
N PHE A 66 0.49 7.88 7.65
CA PHE A 66 0.86 8.10 6.24
C PHE A 66 0.90 6.78 5.49
N TYR A 67 -0.05 6.59 4.58
CA TYR A 67 -0.16 5.39 3.78
C TYR A 67 0.94 5.29 2.73
N LEU A 68 1.27 4.07 2.35
CA LEU A 68 2.16 3.77 1.25
C LEU A 68 1.66 4.48 -0.02
N GLY A 69 2.59 5.10 -0.79
CA GLY A 69 2.24 6.00 -1.89
C GLY A 69 2.27 7.49 -1.51
N ASP A 70 2.44 7.84 -0.22
CA ASP A 70 2.75 9.20 0.18
C ASP A 70 4.10 9.63 -0.43
N PRO A 71 4.21 10.87 -0.95
CA PRO A 71 5.44 11.37 -1.61
C PRO A 71 6.71 11.25 -0.76
N ARG A 72 6.60 11.26 0.56
CA ARG A 72 7.74 11.08 1.47
C ARG A 72 8.49 9.75 1.27
N PHE A 73 7.77 8.70 0.82
CA PHE A 73 8.35 7.38 0.60
C PHE A 73 8.85 7.16 -0.82
N GLU A 74 8.81 8.18 -1.67
CA GLU A 74 9.16 8.07 -3.09
C GLU A 74 10.56 7.49 -3.33
N LYS A 75 11.56 7.94 -2.58
CA LYS A 75 12.93 7.43 -2.69
C LYS A 75 13.05 5.95 -2.35
N VAL A 76 12.24 5.49 -1.38
CA VAL A 76 12.19 4.08 -0.97
C VAL A 76 11.62 3.23 -2.10
N PHE A 77 10.49 3.65 -2.69
CA PHE A 77 9.90 2.93 -3.82
C PHE A 77 10.80 2.93 -5.06
N ALA A 78 11.51 4.03 -5.34
CA ALA A 78 12.48 4.09 -6.43
C ALA A 78 13.62 3.06 -6.26
N GLU A 79 14.16 2.92 -5.05
CA GLU A 79 15.21 1.93 -4.77
C GLU A 79 14.68 0.49 -4.82
N LEU A 80 13.48 0.24 -4.32
CA LEU A 80 12.83 -1.08 -4.39
C LEU A 80 12.53 -1.47 -5.85
N ASP A 81 12.10 -0.53 -6.70
CA ASP A 81 11.88 -0.75 -8.13
C ASP A 81 13.18 -1.07 -8.86
N ARG A 82 14.24 -0.31 -8.60
CA ARG A 82 15.58 -0.55 -9.16
C ARG A 82 16.06 -1.98 -8.87
N ARG A 83 15.74 -2.49 -7.69
CA ARG A 83 16.07 -3.86 -7.24
C ARG A 83 15.08 -4.91 -7.73
N LYS A 84 13.97 -4.52 -8.37
CA LYS A 84 12.86 -5.41 -8.74
C LYS A 84 12.35 -6.22 -7.54
N ALA A 85 12.26 -5.55 -6.41
CA ALA A 85 12.02 -6.16 -5.11
C ALA A 85 10.63 -6.80 -5.02
N VAL A 86 10.54 -7.86 -4.21
CA VAL A 86 9.27 -8.34 -3.67
C VAL A 86 8.96 -7.51 -2.42
N VAL A 87 7.76 -6.95 -2.37
CA VAL A 87 7.28 -6.11 -1.27
C VAL A 87 6.01 -6.70 -0.69
N ALA A 88 6.10 -7.30 0.47
CA ALA A 88 4.92 -7.72 1.23
C ALA A 88 4.36 -6.51 1.99
N ILE A 89 3.04 -6.39 2.01
CA ILE A 89 2.34 -5.34 2.76
C ILE A 89 1.48 -5.99 3.85
N HIS A 90 1.76 -5.64 5.11
CA HIS A 90 0.96 -6.07 6.25
C HIS A 90 0.23 -4.86 6.86
N PRO A 91 -1.05 -4.99 7.24
CA PRO A 91 -1.76 -3.89 7.86
C PRO A 91 -1.12 -3.49 9.18
N ALA A 92 -1.06 -2.19 9.43
CA ALA A 92 -0.75 -1.64 10.73
C ALA A 92 -2.04 -1.46 11.52
N VAL A 93 -2.01 -1.77 12.81
CA VAL A 93 -3.12 -1.35 13.68
C VAL A 93 -3.07 0.17 13.76
N PHE A 94 -4.11 0.82 13.25
CA PHE A 94 -4.25 2.24 13.39
C PHE A 94 -4.50 2.56 14.86
N THR A 95 -3.45 2.90 15.59
CA THR A 95 -3.53 3.43 16.97
C THR A 95 -3.87 4.93 16.89
N GLY A 96 -4.94 5.25 16.17
CA GLY A 96 -5.27 6.61 15.77
C GLY A 96 -5.63 7.54 16.89
N SER A 97 -4.62 8.04 17.62
CA SER A 97 -4.73 9.33 18.28
C SER A 97 -4.80 10.49 17.28
N ASP A 98 -4.51 10.25 16.00
CA ASP A 98 -4.26 11.26 14.97
C ASP A 98 -5.30 11.35 13.85
N ILE A 99 -6.38 10.56 13.89
CA ILE A 99 -7.58 10.96 13.14
C ILE A 99 -8.24 12.09 13.94
N PRO A 100 -8.34 13.33 13.39
CA PRO A 100 -8.91 14.46 14.10
C PRO A 100 -10.34 14.26 14.62
N SER A 101 -11.03 13.22 14.16
CA SER A 101 -12.41 12.91 14.53
C SER A 101 -12.56 11.83 15.60
N SER A 102 -11.49 11.20 16.08
CA SER A 102 -11.64 10.16 17.09
C SER A 102 -10.60 10.26 18.20
N LYS A 103 -10.88 11.11 19.18
CA LYS A 103 -10.21 11.05 20.50
C LYS A 103 -10.37 9.67 21.19
N ASN A 104 -10.99 8.69 20.53
CA ASN A 104 -11.26 7.33 20.98
C ASN A 104 -11.13 6.31 19.85
N ALA A 105 -10.21 6.50 18.91
CA ALA A 105 -9.98 5.55 17.82
C ALA A 105 -9.17 4.31 18.27
N GLY A 106 -9.71 3.60 19.22
CA GLY A 106 -9.74 2.16 19.13
C GLY A 106 -10.79 1.80 18.10
N SER A 107 -10.75 0.60 17.53
CA SER A 107 -11.80 0.10 16.64
C SER A 107 -13.16 0.68 17.04
N PRO A 108 -13.94 1.27 16.13
CA PRO A 108 -15.27 1.79 16.45
C PRO A 108 -16.18 0.72 17.06
N ILE A 109 -15.77 -0.53 16.95
CA ILE A 109 -16.44 -1.68 17.58
C ILE A 109 -15.50 -2.17 18.70
N LYS A 110 -15.65 -1.59 19.88
CA LYS A 110 -14.82 -1.89 21.08
C LYS A 110 -14.76 -3.36 21.50
N THR A 111 -15.58 -4.22 20.91
CA THR A 111 -15.73 -5.63 21.27
C THR A 111 -15.15 -6.59 20.23
N ILE A 112 -14.63 -6.09 19.11
CA ILE A 112 -14.08 -6.94 18.03
C ILE A 112 -12.57 -6.69 17.94
N GLU A 113 -11.81 -7.78 17.92
CA GLU A 113 -10.38 -7.73 17.65
C GLU A 113 -10.09 -7.03 16.33
N PRO A 114 -9.19 -6.02 16.28
CA PRO A 114 -8.86 -5.29 15.05
C PRO A 114 -8.45 -6.22 13.88
N SER A 115 -7.85 -7.35 14.20
CA SER A 115 -7.44 -8.36 13.20
C SER A 115 -8.61 -8.96 12.41
N LEU A 116 -9.82 -8.99 13.00
CA LEU A 116 -10.98 -9.54 12.32
C LEU A 116 -11.59 -8.59 11.29
N PHE A 117 -11.35 -7.30 11.42
CA PHE A 117 -12.06 -6.31 10.60
C PHE A 117 -11.12 -5.23 10.06
N GLU A 118 -10.40 -4.55 10.94
CA GLU A 118 -9.60 -3.38 10.54
C GLU A 118 -8.43 -3.74 9.61
N PHE A 119 -7.84 -4.92 9.75
CA PHE A 119 -6.72 -5.35 8.91
C PHE A 119 -7.07 -5.42 7.43
N ILE A 120 -8.27 -5.93 7.10
CA ILE A 120 -8.73 -6.00 5.71
C ILE A 120 -8.93 -4.58 5.13
N PHE A 121 -9.50 -3.67 5.90
CA PHE A 121 -9.74 -2.30 5.44
C PHE A 121 -8.46 -1.48 5.38
N ASP A 122 -7.52 -1.69 6.28
CA ASP A 122 -6.25 -0.96 6.27
C ASP A 122 -5.37 -1.40 5.09
N THR A 123 -5.32 -2.70 4.79
CA THR A 123 -4.70 -3.20 3.55
C THR A 123 -5.34 -2.56 2.32
N THR A 124 -6.67 -2.46 2.29
CA THR A 124 -7.41 -1.84 1.18
C THR A 124 -7.06 -0.36 1.02
N ARG A 125 -6.95 0.40 2.12
CA ARG A 125 -6.54 1.81 2.09
C ARG A 125 -5.13 1.99 1.53
N ALA A 126 -4.18 1.12 1.95
CA ALA A 126 -2.81 1.17 1.44
C ALA A 126 -2.77 0.93 -0.07
N VAL A 127 -3.46 -0.09 -0.56
CA VAL A 127 -3.52 -0.39 -2.00
C VAL A 127 -4.20 0.73 -2.77
N ALA A 128 -5.33 1.25 -2.28
CA ALA A 128 -6.02 2.37 -2.91
C ALA A 128 -5.09 3.59 -3.03
N ASN A 129 -4.32 3.89 -1.96
CA ASN A 129 -3.38 5.01 -2.00
C ASN A 129 -2.24 4.78 -2.99
N LEU A 130 -1.68 3.57 -3.08
CA LEU A 130 -0.63 3.22 -4.05
C LEU A 130 -1.11 3.37 -5.51
N VAL A 131 -2.38 3.02 -5.78
CA VAL A 131 -2.99 3.18 -7.11
C VAL A 131 -3.25 4.65 -7.40
N ILE A 132 -3.93 5.36 -6.50
CA ILE A 132 -4.36 6.77 -6.71
C ILE A 132 -3.15 7.71 -6.80
N SER A 133 -2.11 7.48 -5.99
CA SER A 133 -0.84 8.24 -6.07
C SER A 133 -0.04 7.96 -7.34
N GLY A 134 -0.41 6.92 -8.09
CA GLY A 134 0.34 6.46 -9.26
C GLY A 134 1.63 5.71 -8.94
N THR A 135 1.89 5.39 -7.67
CA THR A 135 3.11 4.70 -7.24
C THR A 135 3.30 3.37 -7.96
N ILE A 136 2.24 2.56 -8.07
CA ILE A 136 2.30 1.27 -8.79
C ILE A 136 2.67 1.48 -10.27
N LYS A 137 2.13 2.50 -10.91
CA LYS A 137 2.42 2.82 -12.31
C LYS A 137 3.84 3.36 -12.50
N LYS A 138 4.32 4.14 -11.54
CA LYS A 138 5.65 4.75 -11.56
C LYS A 138 6.77 3.74 -11.31
N TYR A 139 6.50 2.71 -10.51
CA TYR A 139 7.45 1.70 -10.07
C TYR A 139 7.00 0.28 -10.43
N PRO A 140 6.92 -0.05 -11.74
CA PRO A 140 6.29 -1.26 -12.24
C PRO A 140 7.09 -2.55 -12.01
N SER A 141 8.36 -2.44 -11.62
CA SER A 141 9.22 -3.62 -11.39
C SER A 141 8.99 -4.26 -10.01
N ILE A 142 8.34 -3.53 -9.10
CA ILE A 142 8.01 -4.04 -7.76
C ILE A 142 6.92 -5.11 -7.85
N LYS A 143 7.13 -6.23 -7.16
CA LYS A 143 6.14 -7.30 -7.01
C LYS A 143 5.50 -7.21 -5.63
N PHE A 144 4.23 -6.81 -5.58
CA PHE A 144 3.51 -6.68 -4.31
C PHE A 144 2.86 -7.99 -3.88
N ILE A 145 3.03 -8.33 -2.60
CA ILE A 145 2.29 -9.39 -1.90
C ILE A 145 1.37 -8.68 -0.89
N LEU A 146 0.07 -8.90 -1.01
CA LEU A 146 -0.91 -8.25 -0.15
C LEU A 146 -1.44 -9.25 0.87
N SER A 147 -1.29 -8.94 2.17
CA SER A 147 -1.84 -9.76 3.24
C SER A 147 -3.37 -9.85 3.16
N HIS A 148 -3.93 -10.90 3.77
CA HIS A 148 -5.39 -11.11 3.86
C HIS A 148 -6.09 -11.09 2.49
N ALA A 149 -5.49 -11.79 1.50
CA ALA A 149 -5.99 -11.85 0.11
C ALA A 149 -6.23 -10.46 -0.53
N GLY A 150 -5.46 -9.43 -0.11
CA GLY A 150 -5.63 -8.05 -0.58
C GLY A 150 -6.77 -7.29 0.08
N GLY A 151 -7.32 -7.79 1.19
CA GLY A 151 -8.41 -7.16 1.90
C GLY A 151 -9.69 -7.12 1.07
N THR A 152 -10.32 -5.94 0.95
CA THR A 152 -11.51 -5.75 0.10
C THR A 152 -11.18 -5.28 -1.32
N VAL A 153 -9.88 -5.20 -1.68
CA VAL A 153 -9.45 -4.74 -3.00
C VAL A 153 -10.15 -5.46 -4.15
N PRO A 154 -10.32 -6.82 -4.14
CA PRO A 154 -11.00 -7.51 -5.24
C PRO A 154 -12.42 -7.00 -5.49
N TYR A 155 -13.12 -6.55 -4.44
CA TYR A 155 -14.49 -6.04 -4.54
C TYR A 155 -14.59 -4.56 -4.92
N VAL A 156 -13.53 -3.77 -4.67
CA VAL A 156 -13.54 -2.33 -4.90
C VAL A 156 -12.54 -1.88 -5.97
N ALA A 157 -11.82 -2.81 -6.61
CA ALA A 157 -10.75 -2.53 -7.57
C ALA A 157 -11.22 -1.58 -8.68
N ASN A 158 -12.37 -1.84 -9.31
CA ASN A 158 -12.88 -0.99 -10.36
C ASN A 158 -13.17 0.43 -9.87
N ARG A 159 -13.70 0.58 -8.65
CA ARG A 159 -13.94 1.91 -8.06
C ARG A 159 -12.64 2.69 -7.80
N ILE A 160 -11.56 1.98 -7.48
CA ILE A 160 -10.25 2.59 -7.24
C ILE A 160 -9.61 2.98 -8.58
N ILE A 161 -9.59 2.06 -9.55
CA ILE A 161 -8.91 2.23 -10.84
C ILE A 161 -9.64 3.29 -11.68
N ASP A 162 -10.96 3.17 -11.84
CA ASP A 162 -11.77 4.07 -12.69
C ASP A 162 -11.76 5.52 -12.20
N ARG A 163 -11.55 5.72 -10.91
CA ARG A 163 -11.51 7.06 -10.31
C ARG A 163 -10.12 7.65 -10.14
N SER A 164 -9.07 6.83 -10.30
CA SER A 164 -7.70 7.29 -10.09
C SER A 164 -7.32 8.45 -11.03
N GLU A 165 -7.75 8.41 -12.28
CA GLU A 165 -7.49 9.48 -13.26
C GLU A 165 -8.28 10.76 -12.93
N ILE A 166 -9.53 10.63 -12.48
CA ILE A 166 -10.36 11.76 -12.05
C ILE A 166 -9.75 12.41 -10.81
N ILE A 167 -9.32 11.61 -9.84
CA ILE A 167 -8.68 12.12 -8.62
C ILE A 167 -7.35 12.80 -8.95
N ALA A 168 -6.53 12.20 -9.81
CA ALA A 168 -5.27 12.80 -10.25
C ALA A 168 -5.50 14.13 -10.99
N PHE A 169 -6.56 14.21 -11.80
CA PHE A 169 -6.98 15.45 -12.45
C PHE A 169 -7.37 16.53 -11.42
N TYR A 170 -8.21 16.19 -10.44
CA TYR A 170 -8.57 17.12 -9.36
C TYR A 170 -7.37 17.64 -8.58
N GLN A 171 -6.43 16.77 -8.25
CA GLN A 171 -5.22 17.17 -7.54
C GLN A 171 -4.39 18.18 -8.35
N LYS A 172 -4.30 18.01 -9.67
CA LYS A 172 -3.62 18.95 -10.56
C LYS A 172 -4.33 20.30 -10.64
N VAL A 173 -5.66 20.30 -10.66
CA VAL A 173 -6.45 21.54 -10.61
C VAL A 173 -6.25 22.26 -9.27
N GLN A 174 -6.36 21.55 -8.15
CA GLN A 174 -6.19 22.14 -6.82
C GLN A 174 -4.78 22.68 -6.58
N SER A 175 -3.76 22.03 -7.14
CA SER A 175 -2.36 22.50 -7.06
C SER A 175 -2.02 23.63 -8.03
N GLY A 176 -2.98 24.04 -8.88
CA GLY A 176 -2.77 25.07 -9.89
C GLY A 176 -1.91 24.64 -11.09
N GLN A 177 -1.61 23.36 -11.22
CA GLN A 177 -0.83 22.82 -12.34
C GLN A 177 -1.62 22.85 -13.66
N ILE A 178 -2.94 22.75 -13.59
CA ILE A 178 -3.84 22.89 -14.72
C ILE A 178 -5.01 23.79 -14.33
N ALA A 179 -5.52 24.54 -15.31
CA ALA A 179 -6.74 25.33 -15.11
C ALA A 179 -7.96 24.42 -14.91
N PRO A 180 -8.92 24.80 -14.06
CA PRO A 180 -10.16 24.03 -13.94
C PRO A 180 -10.88 24.04 -15.29
N PRO A 181 -11.45 22.91 -15.74
CA PRO A 181 -12.22 22.87 -16.98
C PRO A 181 -13.51 23.68 -16.85
N ALA A 182 -14.07 24.08 -17.97
CA ALA A 182 -15.39 24.69 -17.97
C ALA A 182 -16.42 23.74 -17.32
N PRO A 183 -17.44 24.29 -16.63
CA PRO A 183 -18.40 23.46 -15.88
C PRO A 183 -19.06 22.36 -16.72
N GLU A 184 -19.36 22.65 -17.99
CA GLU A 184 -20.02 21.71 -18.93
C GLU A 184 -19.08 20.56 -19.29
N VAL A 185 -17.76 20.82 -19.45
CA VAL A 185 -16.76 19.81 -19.74
C VAL A 185 -16.60 18.90 -18.52
N PHE A 186 -16.57 19.50 -17.33
CA PHE A 186 -16.45 18.77 -16.08
C PHE A 186 -17.67 17.85 -15.83
N GLN A 187 -18.88 18.38 -16.03
CA GLN A 187 -20.12 17.61 -15.91
C GLN A 187 -20.11 16.40 -16.84
N LYS A 188 -19.70 16.61 -18.10
CA LYS A 188 -19.60 15.52 -19.09
C LYS A 188 -18.57 14.46 -18.68
N MET A 189 -17.41 14.85 -18.14
CA MET A 189 -16.41 13.91 -17.64
C MET A 189 -16.96 13.03 -16.50
N LEU A 190 -17.75 13.61 -15.59
CA LEU A 190 -18.41 12.86 -14.52
C LEU A 190 -19.45 11.87 -15.05
N GLU A 191 -20.27 12.30 -16.02
CA GLU A 191 -21.27 11.44 -16.66
C GLU A 191 -20.63 10.27 -17.41
N ASP A 192 -19.57 10.51 -18.15
CA ASP A 192 -18.84 9.49 -18.91
C ASP A 192 -18.18 8.47 -17.96
N ALA A 193 -17.55 8.93 -16.87
CA ALA A 193 -16.98 8.07 -15.85
C ALA A 193 -18.06 7.23 -15.12
N GLN A 194 -19.22 7.83 -14.87
CA GLN A 194 -20.34 7.11 -14.24
C GLN A 194 -20.92 6.04 -15.17
N LYS A 195 -21.07 6.34 -16.47
CA LYS A 195 -21.52 5.37 -17.48
C LYS A 195 -20.56 4.20 -17.60
N GLU A 196 -19.25 4.47 -17.65
CA GLU A 196 -18.24 3.42 -17.74
C GLU A 196 -18.23 2.54 -16.49
N SER A 197 -18.32 3.11 -15.28
CA SER A 197 -18.45 2.35 -14.03
C SER A 197 -19.69 1.45 -14.04
N LEU A 198 -20.82 1.94 -14.55
CA LEU A 198 -22.05 1.14 -14.65
C LEU A 198 -21.91 0.02 -15.69
N ARG A 199 -21.24 0.27 -16.82
CA ARG A 199 -20.96 -0.73 -17.85
C ARG A 199 -20.08 -1.87 -17.30
N GLN A 200 -19.05 -1.54 -16.54
CA GLN A 200 -18.15 -2.52 -15.94
C GLN A 200 -18.84 -3.31 -14.84
N LEU A 201 -19.66 -2.68 -14.00
CA LEU A 201 -20.48 -3.39 -13.02
C LEU A 201 -21.46 -4.36 -13.69
N GLY A 202 -22.08 -3.95 -14.80
CA GLY A 202 -22.96 -4.83 -15.60
C GLY A 202 -22.22 -6.06 -16.11
N SER A 203 -20.99 -5.91 -16.66
CA SER A 203 -20.19 -7.04 -17.14
C SER A 203 -19.76 -7.98 -16.02
N MET A 204 -19.44 -7.47 -14.82
CA MET A 204 -19.08 -8.30 -13.67
C MET A 204 -20.25 -9.17 -13.15
N TYR A 205 -21.48 -8.68 -13.22
CA TYR A 205 -22.65 -9.44 -12.79
C TYR A 205 -23.02 -10.58 -13.78
N TYR A 206 -22.62 -10.48 -15.04
CA TYR A 206 -22.91 -11.51 -16.04
C TYR A 206 -21.81 -12.57 -16.19
N ASP A 207 -20.58 -12.29 -15.71
CA ASP A 207 -19.45 -13.23 -15.79
C ASP A 207 -19.25 -14.11 -14.56
N THR A 208 -20.02 -13.90 -13.50
CA THR A 208 -19.99 -14.76 -12.33
C THR A 208 -21.08 -15.85 -12.42
N THR A 209 -21.00 -16.71 -13.41
CA THR A 209 -21.59 -18.03 -13.29
C THR A 209 -20.68 -18.86 -12.38
N PHE A 210 -20.89 -18.78 -11.08
CA PHE A 210 -20.43 -19.82 -10.18
C PHE A 210 -21.20 -21.09 -10.52
N SER A 211 -20.58 -22.03 -11.26
CA SER A 211 -21.04 -23.41 -11.22
C SER A 211 -20.60 -23.99 -9.89
N VAL A 212 -21.55 -24.19 -9.00
CA VAL A 212 -21.37 -25.04 -7.82
C VAL A 212 -21.73 -26.44 -8.28
N ASP A 213 -20.70 -27.22 -8.68
CA ASP A 213 -20.78 -28.68 -8.75
C ASP A 213 -20.38 -29.27 -7.41
#